data_39403e77f9d510ffeb146910df14a2ea
#
_entry.id   39403e77f9d510ffeb146910df14a2ea
#
_cell.length_a   1.000
_cell.length_b   1.000
_cell.length_c   1.000
_cell.angle_alpha   90.00
_cell.angle_beta   90.00
_cell.angle_gamma   90.00
#
_symmetry.space_group_name_H-M   'P 1'
#
loop_
_entity.id
_entity.type
_entity.pdbx_description
1 polymer ?
#
loop_
_entity_poly.entity_id
_entity_poly.type
_entity_poly.pdbx_seq_one_letter_code
_entity_poly.pdbx_strand_id
1 'polypeptide(L)'
;MLSANLSGYPTRPDLNSIREYVRVGGENPFTVAVKKAVQDQLRAGVDIVTDGQVRQLTHLLASNVPGMLMDDHPRIQNTLGTPHSTTAELDFLTAARECRDAARVKAVLPGPFSFVESCVLDPKAPYRSKHDVNLLFDIASVLRYEIDALRENHASLIQIIEPIEIVRDLDVFLDLLSVLFKRVKTPVCHFEGDVSKAFPKLLEAKIAVISFDVVDFAQNKATLKYKELFEVHEKVACVGCVDSSKEQPESIEALEKRVGPFIDAFGQERVWISPSKTLANLPR
;
A
#
# COMPACT_ATOMS: atom_id res chain seq x y z
N MET A 1 -11.50 -17.75 -0.12
CA MET A 1 -10.30 -17.05 -0.65
C MET A 1 -10.76 -15.83 -1.41
N LEU A 2 -10.08 -14.69 -1.26
CA LEU A 2 -10.40 -13.43 -1.94
C LEU A 2 -9.27 -13.02 -2.86
N SER A 3 -9.61 -12.41 -3.98
CA SER A 3 -8.65 -11.75 -4.86
C SER A 3 -8.51 -10.28 -4.48
N ALA A 4 -7.28 -9.78 -4.42
CA ALA A 4 -6.99 -8.40 -4.05
C ALA A 4 -6.01 -7.77 -5.03
N ASN A 5 -6.30 -6.56 -5.54
CA ASN A 5 -5.25 -5.79 -6.18
C ASN A 5 -4.24 -5.33 -5.14
N LEU A 6 -2.95 -5.39 -5.47
CA LEU A 6 -1.91 -4.99 -4.53
C LEU A 6 -1.89 -3.49 -4.33
N SER A 7 -1.70 -2.73 -5.42
CA SER A 7 -1.55 -1.28 -5.35
C SER A 7 -1.89 -0.59 -6.67
N GLY A 8 -0.90 -0.09 -7.38
CA GLY A 8 -1.04 0.68 -8.61
C GLY A 8 -1.56 -0.12 -9.80
N TYR A 9 -2.21 0.59 -10.72
CA TYR A 9 -2.77 0.08 -11.97
C TYR A 9 -2.28 0.92 -13.15
N PRO A 10 -2.11 0.38 -14.37
CA PRO A 10 -1.50 1.10 -15.50
C PRO A 10 -2.46 2.10 -16.18
N THR A 11 -3.15 2.94 -15.42
CA THR A 11 -4.11 3.95 -15.91
C THR A 11 -3.75 5.35 -15.47
N ARG A 12 -2.58 5.86 -15.87
CA ARG A 12 -2.24 7.27 -15.57
C ARG A 12 -2.78 8.18 -16.68
N PRO A 13 -3.29 9.39 -16.34
CA PRO A 13 -3.66 10.35 -17.36
C PRO A 13 -2.44 10.77 -18.18
N ASP A 14 -2.64 11.01 -19.48
CA ASP A 14 -1.58 11.55 -20.33
C ASP A 14 -1.39 13.06 -20.10
N LEU A 15 -0.22 13.56 -20.46
CA LEU A 15 0.14 14.96 -20.22
C LEU A 15 -0.75 15.95 -21.00
N ASN A 16 -1.27 15.56 -22.16
CA ASN A 16 -2.12 16.45 -22.95
C ASN A 16 -3.47 16.63 -22.27
N SER A 17 -4.08 15.55 -21.77
CA SER A 17 -5.32 15.60 -20.99
C SER A 17 -5.16 16.46 -19.73
N ILE A 18 -4.01 16.37 -19.03
CA ILE A 18 -3.73 17.23 -17.86
C ILE A 18 -3.61 18.70 -18.28
N ARG A 19 -2.86 19.02 -19.36
CA ARG A 19 -2.70 20.39 -19.87
C ARG A 19 -4.02 20.98 -20.30
N GLU A 20 -4.86 20.20 -21.01
CA GLU A 20 -6.17 20.65 -21.45
C GLU A 20 -7.08 20.95 -20.26
N TYR A 21 -7.13 20.08 -19.27
CA TYR A 21 -7.88 20.31 -18.03
C TYR A 21 -7.46 21.61 -17.33
N VAL A 22 -6.16 21.86 -17.20
CA VAL A 22 -5.64 23.09 -16.59
C VAL A 22 -6.03 24.33 -17.41
N ARG A 23 -6.07 24.23 -18.76
CA ARG A 23 -6.35 25.34 -19.66
C ARG A 23 -7.84 25.68 -19.75
N VAL A 24 -8.72 24.69 -19.87
CA VAL A 24 -10.14 24.89 -20.21
C VAL A 24 -11.11 24.33 -19.18
N GLY A 25 -10.63 23.59 -18.19
CA GLY A 25 -11.46 22.88 -17.21
C GLY A 25 -12.04 21.58 -17.77
N GLY A 26 -13.14 21.14 -17.18
CA GLY A 26 -13.82 19.91 -17.57
C GLY A 26 -13.68 18.80 -16.50
N GLU A 27 -13.81 17.52 -16.91
CA GLU A 27 -13.62 16.40 -15.97
C GLU A 27 -12.14 16.22 -15.65
N ASN A 28 -11.84 16.08 -14.36
CA ASN A 28 -10.45 15.90 -13.91
C ASN A 28 -9.87 14.58 -14.44
N PRO A 29 -8.77 14.59 -15.21
CA PRO A 29 -8.22 13.39 -15.84
C PRO A 29 -7.74 12.33 -14.86
N PHE A 30 -7.38 12.70 -13.63
CA PHE A 30 -7.09 11.75 -12.59
C PHE A 30 -8.34 11.02 -12.10
N THR A 31 -9.47 11.73 -11.97
CA THR A 31 -10.76 11.11 -11.64
C THR A 31 -11.17 10.09 -12.72
N VAL A 32 -10.98 10.41 -13.99
CA VAL A 32 -11.22 9.50 -15.12
C VAL A 32 -10.34 8.26 -15.02
N ALA A 33 -9.05 8.44 -14.70
CA ALA A 33 -8.11 7.35 -14.57
C ALA A 33 -8.46 6.42 -13.37
N VAL A 34 -8.87 6.98 -12.22
CA VAL A 34 -9.36 6.19 -11.07
C VAL A 34 -10.59 5.36 -11.46
N LYS A 35 -11.60 5.99 -12.08
CA LYS A 35 -12.81 5.26 -12.52
C LYS A 35 -12.45 4.10 -13.45
N LYS A 36 -11.56 4.35 -14.43
CA LYS A 36 -11.10 3.30 -15.35
C LYS A 36 -10.39 2.18 -14.61
N ALA A 37 -9.46 2.50 -13.71
CA ALA A 37 -8.74 1.49 -12.92
C ALA A 37 -9.71 0.60 -12.13
N VAL A 38 -10.72 1.19 -11.50
CA VAL A 38 -11.73 0.45 -10.74
C VAL A 38 -12.59 -0.42 -11.66
N GLN A 39 -13.09 0.14 -12.78
CA GLN A 39 -13.92 -0.61 -13.73
C GLN A 39 -13.19 -1.82 -14.31
N ASP A 40 -11.91 -1.68 -14.66
CA ASP A 40 -11.11 -2.78 -15.19
C ASP A 40 -10.92 -3.89 -14.13
N GLN A 41 -10.66 -3.53 -12.87
CA GLN A 41 -10.58 -4.49 -11.76
C GLN A 41 -11.91 -5.20 -11.50
N LEU A 42 -13.04 -4.48 -11.54
CA LEU A 42 -14.38 -5.07 -11.39
C LEU A 42 -14.72 -6.02 -12.52
N ARG A 43 -14.39 -5.67 -13.78
CA ARG A 43 -14.58 -6.56 -14.94
C ARG A 43 -13.75 -7.82 -14.82
N ALA A 44 -12.57 -7.75 -14.22
CA ALA A 44 -11.72 -8.89 -13.93
C ALA A 44 -12.21 -9.74 -12.74
N GLY A 45 -13.27 -9.33 -12.03
CA GLY A 45 -13.82 -10.06 -10.88
C GLY A 45 -12.97 -9.95 -9.62
N VAL A 46 -12.21 -8.86 -9.45
CA VAL A 46 -11.38 -8.64 -8.25
C VAL A 46 -12.27 -8.26 -7.06
N ASP A 47 -12.15 -8.99 -5.95
CA ASP A 47 -12.97 -8.80 -4.73
C ASP A 47 -12.55 -7.55 -3.92
N ILE A 48 -11.25 -7.22 -3.95
CA ILE A 48 -10.68 -6.08 -3.22
C ILE A 48 -9.89 -5.22 -4.20
N VAL A 49 -10.48 -4.11 -4.62
CA VAL A 49 -9.92 -3.20 -5.60
C VAL A 49 -9.19 -2.03 -4.95
N THR A 50 -8.39 -1.31 -5.73
CA THR A 50 -7.74 -0.06 -5.31
C THR A 50 -8.15 1.07 -6.26
N ASP A 51 -7.86 2.32 -5.88
CA ASP A 51 -7.97 3.51 -6.74
C ASP A 51 -6.97 3.50 -7.92
N GLY A 52 -6.11 2.48 -7.97
CA GLY A 52 -5.06 2.34 -8.98
C GLY A 52 -3.82 3.17 -8.71
N GLN A 53 -3.75 3.92 -7.61
CA GLN A 53 -2.65 4.83 -7.27
C GLN A 53 -2.21 5.69 -8.47
N VAL A 54 -3.18 6.26 -9.18
CA VAL A 54 -2.96 7.02 -10.42
C VAL A 54 -2.14 8.30 -10.21
N ARG A 55 -2.07 8.77 -8.97
CA ARG A 55 -1.25 9.93 -8.54
C ARG A 55 0.03 9.46 -7.84
N GLN A 56 1.04 10.31 -7.88
CA GLN A 56 2.24 10.13 -7.07
C GLN A 56 1.95 10.60 -5.64
N LEU A 57 1.36 9.73 -4.84
CA LEU A 57 0.82 10.09 -3.53
C LEU A 57 1.88 10.69 -2.60
N THR A 58 3.12 10.16 -2.60
CA THR A 58 4.22 10.70 -1.78
C THR A 58 4.51 12.17 -2.08
N HIS A 59 4.51 12.57 -3.37
CA HIS A 59 4.71 13.98 -3.75
C HIS A 59 3.54 14.86 -3.28
N LEU A 60 2.30 14.37 -3.42
CA LEU A 60 1.12 15.11 -2.96
C LEU A 60 1.11 15.27 -1.45
N LEU A 61 1.41 14.22 -0.71
CA LEU A 61 1.53 14.27 0.75
C LEU A 61 2.59 15.30 1.17
N ALA A 62 3.78 15.21 0.59
CA ALA A 62 4.90 16.08 0.92
C ALA A 62 4.59 17.57 0.67
N SER A 63 3.82 17.90 -0.38
CA SER A 63 3.45 19.29 -0.69
C SER A 63 2.52 19.93 0.35
N ASN A 64 1.88 19.14 1.19
CA ASN A 64 0.93 19.60 2.21
C ASN A 64 1.50 19.60 3.64
N VAL A 65 2.75 19.15 3.83
CA VAL A 65 3.35 18.98 5.15
C VAL A 65 4.28 20.14 5.48
N PRO A 66 4.01 20.95 6.52
CA PRO A 66 4.96 21.93 7.02
C PRO A 66 6.30 21.27 7.36
N GLY A 67 7.41 21.91 7.00
CA GLY A 67 8.75 21.35 7.17
C GLY A 67 9.27 20.59 5.97
N MET A 68 8.43 20.35 4.96
CA MET A 68 8.81 19.78 3.67
C MET A 68 8.81 20.85 2.56
N LEU A 69 9.66 20.65 1.57
CA LEU A 69 9.69 21.41 0.32
C LEU A 69 9.51 20.44 -0.85
N MET A 70 8.71 20.85 -1.85
CA MET A 70 8.58 20.13 -3.11
C MET A 70 9.43 20.82 -4.18
N ASP A 71 10.55 20.19 -4.51
CA ASP A 71 11.38 20.47 -5.69
C ASP A 71 11.15 19.31 -6.71
N ASP A 72 12.19 18.87 -7.39
CA ASP A 72 12.15 17.66 -8.22
C ASP A 72 11.83 16.41 -7.40
N HIS A 73 12.22 16.41 -6.12
CA HIS A 73 11.91 15.37 -5.14
C HIS A 73 11.45 15.99 -3.82
N PRO A 74 10.58 15.31 -3.05
CA PRO A 74 10.22 15.72 -1.70
C PRO A 74 11.49 15.90 -0.84
N ARG A 75 11.61 17.03 -0.16
CA ARG A 75 12.76 17.36 0.68
C ARG A 75 12.31 17.72 2.10
N ILE A 76 12.89 17.05 3.07
CA ILE A 76 12.67 17.34 4.50
C ILE A 76 13.69 18.39 4.94
N GLN A 77 13.22 19.59 5.31
CA GLN A 77 14.09 20.73 5.70
C GLN A 77 14.00 21.08 7.18
N ASN A 78 12.83 20.89 7.78
CA ASN A 78 12.57 21.26 9.18
C ASN A 78 11.81 20.15 9.90
N THR A 79 11.53 20.36 11.19
CA THR A 79 10.57 19.53 11.94
C THR A 79 9.23 19.49 11.20
N LEU A 80 8.68 18.30 11.05
CA LEU A 80 7.44 18.11 10.32
C LEU A 80 6.26 18.53 11.18
N GLY A 81 5.35 19.28 10.58
CA GLY A 81 4.11 19.72 11.20
C GLY A 81 2.89 18.93 10.75
N THR A 82 1.74 19.26 11.28
CA THR A 82 0.46 18.67 10.84
C THR A 82 0.16 19.07 9.40
N PRO A 83 -0.21 18.16 8.51
CA PRO A 83 -0.59 18.46 7.14
C PRO A 83 -1.69 19.53 7.06
N HIS A 84 -1.63 20.38 6.06
CA HIS A 84 -2.64 21.43 5.83
C HIS A 84 -3.95 20.87 5.28
N SER A 85 -3.89 19.76 4.56
CA SER A 85 -5.04 19.09 3.95
C SER A 85 -4.74 17.61 3.74
N THR A 86 -5.78 16.83 3.55
CA THR A 86 -5.71 15.42 3.16
C THR A 86 -5.73 15.28 1.64
N THR A 87 -5.17 14.20 1.12
CA THR A 87 -5.01 13.96 -0.32
C THR A 87 -5.48 12.58 -0.77
N ALA A 88 -5.23 11.55 0.04
CA ALA A 88 -5.56 10.17 -0.31
C ALA A 88 -7.07 9.91 -0.39
N GLU A 89 -7.89 10.66 0.33
CA GLU A 89 -9.33 10.46 0.42
C GLU A 89 -10.07 10.72 -0.90
N LEU A 90 -9.60 11.67 -1.74
CA LEU A 90 -10.29 12.03 -2.99
C LEU A 90 -10.36 10.87 -3.98
N ASP A 91 -9.23 10.19 -4.18
CA ASP A 91 -9.16 9.05 -5.09
C ASP A 91 -9.86 7.83 -4.50
N PHE A 92 -9.75 7.61 -3.17
CA PHE A 92 -10.51 6.59 -2.45
C PHE A 92 -12.03 6.81 -2.59
N LEU A 93 -12.54 8.02 -2.36
CA LEU A 93 -13.97 8.33 -2.50
C LEU A 93 -14.46 8.15 -3.94
N THR A 94 -13.64 8.49 -4.93
CA THR A 94 -13.95 8.24 -6.33
C THR A 94 -14.06 6.74 -6.60
N ALA A 95 -13.09 5.95 -6.12
CA ALA A 95 -13.10 4.50 -6.24
C ALA A 95 -14.31 3.87 -5.53
N ALA A 96 -14.62 4.31 -4.32
CA ALA A 96 -15.76 3.82 -3.54
C ALA A 96 -17.10 4.08 -4.24
N ARG A 97 -17.28 5.27 -4.83
CA ARG A 97 -18.49 5.60 -5.62
C ARG A 97 -18.60 4.76 -6.88
N GLU A 98 -17.48 4.48 -7.55
CA GLU A 98 -17.46 3.65 -8.76
C GLU A 98 -17.73 2.18 -8.46
N CYS A 99 -17.17 1.66 -7.37
CA CYS A 99 -17.42 0.28 -6.91
C CYS A 99 -18.86 0.03 -6.49
N ARG A 100 -19.48 1.03 -5.86
CA ARG A 100 -20.74 0.82 -5.13
C ARG A 100 -20.59 -0.36 -4.16
N ASP A 101 -21.41 -1.41 -4.32
CA ASP A 101 -21.36 -2.61 -3.50
C ASP A 101 -20.76 -3.84 -4.23
N ALA A 102 -20.20 -3.63 -5.43
CA ALA A 102 -19.70 -4.73 -6.28
C ALA A 102 -18.38 -5.34 -5.76
N ALA A 103 -17.56 -4.54 -5.04
CA ALA A 103 -16.31 -4.99 -4.44
C ALA A 103 -15.95 -4.10 -3.24
N ARG A 104 -14.95 -4.53 -2.45
CA ARG A 104 -14.39 -3.72 -1.37
C ARG A 104 -13.27 -2.84 -1.89
N VAL A 105 -13.23 -1.58 -1.47
CA VAL A 105 -12.13 -0.67 -1.81
C VAL A 105 -11.10 -0.65 -0.70
N LYS A 106 -9.84 -0.83 -1.08
CA LYS A 106 -8.67 -0.74 -0.21
C LYS A 106 -7.91 0.54 -0.53
N ALA A 107 -7.77 1.43 0.47
CA ALA A 107 -6.86 2.56 0.37
C ALA A 107 -5.41 2.10 0.54
N VAL A 108 -4.47 2.68 -0.23
CA VAL A 108 -3.06 2.30 -0.20
C VAL A 108 -2.20 3.54 0.01
N LEU A 109 -1.31 3.49 1.00
CA LEU A 109 -0.37 4.55 1.37
C LEU A 109 1.06 4.00 1.38
N PRO A 110 2.08 4.83 1.19
CA PRO A 110 3.44 4.44 1.54
C PRO A 110 3.53 4.22 3.06
N GLY A 111 4.39 3.31 3.49
CA GLY A 111 4.73 3.22 4.90
C GLY A 111 5.77 4.28 5.31
N PRO A 112 6.07 4.45 6.62
CA PRO A 112 6.98 5.48 7.10
C PRO A 112 8.39 5.38 6.50
N PHE A 113 8.95 4.19 6.42
CA PHE A 113 10.29 4.00 5.82
C PHE A 113 10.26 4.27 4.32
N SER A 114 9.27 3.75 3.59
CA SER A 114 9.08 4.03 2.15
C SER A 114 8.94 5.51 1.87
N PHE A 115 8.19 6.23 2.72
CA PHE A 115 8.01 7.67 2.58
C PHE A 115 9.34 8.41 2.74
N VAL A 116 10.07 8.14 3.83
CA VAL A 116 11.37 8.78 4.11
C VAL A 116 12.39 8.45 3.04
N GLU A 117 12.45 7.19 2.55
CA GLU A 117 13.39 6.81 1.49
C GLU A 117 13.13 7.56 0.17
N SER A 118 11.88 7.90 -0.11
CA SER A 118 11.53 8.70 -1.29
C SER A 118 11.87 10.19 -1.16
N CYS A 119 12.24 10.65 0.04
CA CYS A 119 12.57 12.04 0.33
C CYS A 119 14.09 12.28 0.33
N VAL A 120 14.48 13.51 0.03
CA VAL A 120 15.83 14.02 0.31
C VAL A 120 15.83 14.61 1.73
N LEU A 121 16.73 14.18 2.59
CA LEU A 121 16.93 14.81 3.89
C LEU A 121 17.94 15.95 3.75
N ASP A 122 17.50 17.19 4.04
CA ASP A 122 18.38 18.36 4.02
C ASP A 122 19.42 18.24 5.16
N PRO A 123 20.70 18.54 4.90
CA PRO A 123 21.73 18.51 5.94
C PRO A 123 21.45 19.43 7.14
N LYS A 124 20.59 20.45 6.98
CA LYS A 124 20.18 21.37 8.03
C LYS A 124 18.93 20.94 8.78
N ALA A 125 18.26 19.86 8.33
CA ALA A 125 17.11 19.32 9.02
C ALA A 125 17.48 18.87 10.44
N PRO A 126 16.54 18.90 11.41
CA PRO A 126 16.84 18.57 12.80
C PRO A 126 17.00 17.05 13.04
N TYR A 127 16.99 16.23 12.01
CA TYR A 127 17.08 14.77 12.07
C TYR A 127 18.48 14.29 11.67
N ARG A 128 19.00 13.30 12.39
CA ARG A 128 20.37 12.78 12.21
C ARG A 128 20.53 11.98 10.91
N SER A 129 19.49 11.28 10.48
CA SER A 129 19.48 10.44 9.28
C SER A 129 18.03 10.11 8.86
N LYS A 130 17.85 9.47 7.72
CA LYS A 130 16.56 8.92 7.30
C LYS A 130 16.01 7.83 8.25
N HIS A 131 16.85 7.24 9.07
CA HIS A 131 16.46 6.25 10.09
C HIS A 131 16.38 6.85 11.51
N ASP A 132 16.39 8.17 11.64
CA ASP A 132 16.14 8.83 12.92
C ASP A 132 14.73 8.50 13.41
N VAL A 133 14.65 7.96 14.62
CA VAL A 133 13.39 7.50 15.21
C VAL A 133 12.38 8.65 15.31
N ASN A 134 12.83 9.87 15.64
CA ASN A 134 11.94 11.02 15.70
C ASN A 134 11.37 11.35 14.32
N LEU A 135 12.19 11.29 13.26
CA LEU A 135 11.71 11.50 11.89
C LEU A 135 10.66 10.44 11.51
N LEU A 136 10.90 9.18 11.82
CA LEU A 136 9.96 8.10 11.51
C LEU A 136 8.62 8.28 12.23
N PHE A 137 8.63 8.73 13.49
CA PHE A 137 7.39 9.02 14.24
C PHE A 137 6.69 10.28 13.73
N ASP A 138 7.42 11.30 13.31
CA ASP A 138 6.83 12.50 12.69
C ASP A 138 6.16 12.14 11.36
N ILE A 139 6.81 11.32 10.52
CA ILE A 139 6.19 10.78 9.29
C ILE A 139 4.99 9.90 9.60
N ALA A 140 5.06 9.04 10.63
CA ALA A 140 3.91 8.24 11.05
C ALA A 140 2.74 9.13 11.47
N SER A 141 3.00 10.27 12.11
CA SER A 141 1.98 11.25 12.47
C SER A 141 1.34 11.92 11.25
N VAL A 142 2.15 12.25 10.24
CA VAL A 142 1.67 12.75 8.93
C VAL A 142 0.78 11.72 8.24
N LEU A 143 1.25 10.48 8.12
CA LEU A 143 0.48 9.39 7.51
C LEU A 143 -0.79 9.06 8.32
N ARG A 144 -0.71 9.19 9.64
CA ARG A 144 -1.88 9.01 10.52
C ARG A 144 -2.98 10.02 10.22
N TYR A 145 -2.65 11.26 9.91
CA TYR A 145 -3.61 12.29 9.52
C TYR A 145 -4.41 11.86 8.27
N GLU A 146 -3.73 11.33 7.24
CA GLU A 146 -4.36 10.75 6.04
C GLU A 146 -5.23 9.52 6.37
N ILE A 147 -4.72 8.61 7.22
CA ILE A 147 -5.44 7.42 7.64
C ILE A 147 -6.73 7.79 8.40
N ASP A 148 -6.71 8.82 9.25
CA ASP A 148 -7.88 9.26 9.98
C ASP A 148 -8.94 9.84 9.03
N ALA A 149 -8.54 10.64 8.02
CA ALA A 149 -9.45 11.13 6.99
C ALA A 149 -10.07 9.99 6.15
N LEU A 150 -9.26 9.03 5.72
CA LEU A 150 -9.75 7.83 5.03
C LEU A 150 -10.77 7.07 5.88
N ARG A 151 -10.50 6.91 7.17
CA ARG A 151 -11.38 6.22 8.11
C ARG A 151 -12.70 6.97 8.34
N GLU A 152 -12.65 8.29 8.44
CA GLU A 152 -13.84 9.16 8.52
C GLU A 152 -14.69 9.06 7.26
N ASN A 153 -14.08 8.82 6.12
CA ASN A 153 -14.74 8.51 4.86
C ASN A 153 -15.03 7.01 4.64
N HIS A 154 -15.13 6.24 5.75
CA HIS A 154 -15.54 4.84 5.79
C HIS A 154 -14.58 3.84 5.14
N ALA A 155 -13.31 4.19 4.93
CA ALA A 155 -12.30 3.22 4.52
C ALA A 155 -12.09 2.17 5.63
N SER A 156 -12.53 0.94 5.39
CA SER A 156 -12.36 -0.17 6.33
C SER A 156 -11.06 -0.95 6.10
N LEU A 157 -10.55 -0.94 4.87
CA LEU A 157 -9.31 -1.59 4.42
C LEU A 157 -8.28 -0.50 4.11
N ILE A 158 -7.22 -0.42 4.91
CA ILE A 158 -6.13 0.53 4.69
C ILE A 158 -4.81 -0.23 4.70
N GLN A 159 -4.07 -0.11 3.62
CA GLN A 159 -2.77 -0.76 3.41
C GLN A 159 -1.64 0.26 3.42
N ILE A 160 -0.54 -0.11 4.07
CA ILE A 160 0.76 0.51 3.82
C ILE A 160 1.67 -0.45 3.05
N ILE A 161 2.64 0.09 2.33
CA ILE A 161 3.66 -0.66 1.61
C ILE A 161 5.03 -0.32 2.18
N GLU A 162 5.79 -1.36 2.57
CA GLU A 162 7.15 -1.22 3.09
C GLU A 162 8.11 -2.26 2.49
N PRO A 163 9.24 -1.85 1.94
CA PRO A 163 10.35 -2.76 1.67
C PRO A 163 10.97 -3.24 2.98
N ILE A 164 10.94 -4.55 3.23
CA ILE A 164 11.40 -5.11 4.51
C ILE A 164 12.89 -4.87 4.76
N GLU A 165 13.70 -4.76 3.71
CA GLU A 165 15.14 -4.57 3.78
C GLU A 165 15.54 -3.21 4.37
N ILE A 166 14.67 -2.19 4.26
CA ILE A 166 14.92 -0.87 4.85
C ILE A 166 14.42 -0.74 6.28
N VAL A 167 13.65 -1.70 6.77
CA VAL A 167 13.19 -1.76 8.16
C VAL A 167 14.34 -2.28 9.04
N ARG A 168 15.19 -1.37 9.51
CA ARG A 168 16.39 -1.71 10.28
C ARG A 168 16.10 -2.11 11.72
N ASP A 169 15.05 -1.54 12.29
CA ASP A 169 14.61 -1.81 13.67
C ASP A 169 13.14 -2.25 13.63
N LEU A 170 12.94 -3.54 13.82
CA LEU A 170 11.61 -4.13 13.75
C LEU A 170 10.73 -3.72 14.96
N ASP A 171 11.32 -3.46 16.12
CA ASP A 171 10.55 -3.03 17.29
C ASP A 171 10.03 -1.60 17.09
N VAL A 172 10.86 -0.69 16.62
CA VAL A 172 10.42 0.66 16.20
C VAL A 172 9.33 0.57 15.15
N PHE A 173 9.47 -0.33 14.16
CA PHE A 173 8.45 -0.51 13.13
C PHE A 173 7.11 -0.99 13.71
N LEU A 174 7.10 -1.92 14.64
CA LEU A 174 5.89 -2.39 15.32
C LEU A 174 5.20 -1.26 16.10
N ASP A 175 5.97 -0.39 16.75
CA ASP A 175 5.45 0.79 17.43
C ASP A 175 4.81 1.78 16.43
N LEU A 176 5.46 2.02 15.29
CA LEU A 176 4.92 2.85 14.21
C LEU A 176 3.60 2.29 13.67
N LEU A 177 3.51 0.97 13.45
CA LEU A 177 2.26 0.31 13.04
C LEU A 177 1.15 0.51 14.08
N SER A 178 1.49 0.48 15.36
CA SER A 178 0.54 0.70 16.45
C SER A 178 -0.02 2.13 16.46
N VAL A 179 0.79 3.12 16.08
CA VAL A 179 0.36 4.51 15.90
C VAL A 179 -0.49 4.66 14.66
N LEU A 180 -0.03 4.14 13.51
CA LEU A 180 -0.69 4.27 12.22
C LEU A 180 -2.08 3.64 12.22
N PHE A 181 -2.18 2.41 12.68
CA PHE A 181 -3.41 1.62 12.55
C PHE A 181 -4.35 1.68 13.74
N LYS A 182 -4.15 2.65 14.64
CA LYS A 182 -5.09 2.88 15.74
C LYS A 182 -6.49 3.15 15.20
N ARG A 183 -7.46 2.28 15.56
CA ARG A 183 -8.88 2.33 15.12
C ARG A 183 -9.13 1.99 13.64
N VAL A 184 -8.14 1.53 12.88
CA VAL A 184 -8.38 0.98 11.54
C VAL A 184 -9.04 -0.39 11.70
N LYS A 185 -10.10 -0.66 10.93
CA LYS A 185 -10.88 -1.91 11.04
C LYS A 185 -10.09 -3.10 10.51
N THR A 186 -9.49 -2.96 9.33
CA THR A 186 -8.69 -4.02 8.71
C THR A 186 -7.38 -3.42 8.20
N PRO A 187 -6.38 -3.32 9.08
CA PRO A 187 -5.05 -2.84 8.72
C PRO A 187 -4.31 -3.90 7.89
N VAL A 188 -3.75 -3.48 6.76
CA VAL A 188 -2.98 -4.31 5.83
C VAL A 188 -1.56 -3.77 5.76
N CYS A 189 -0.56 -4.64 5.85
CA CYS A 189 0.80 -4.27 5.52
C CYS A 189 1.32 -5.17 4.40
N HIS A 190 1.71 -4.55 3.28
CA HIS A 190 2.42 -5.24 2.22
C HIS A 190 3.91 -5.03 2.39
N PHE A 191 4.64 -6.14 2.40
CA PHE A 191 6.09 -6.14 2.48
C PHE A 191 6.68 -6.52 1.12
N GLU A 192 7.48 -5.62 0.58
CA GLU A 192 8.38 -5.96 -0.53
C GLU A 192 9.64 -6.61 0.06
N GLY A 193 10.10 -7.72 -0.54
CA GLY A 193 11.31 -8.42 -0.12
C GLY A 193 11.08 -9.70 0.68
N ASP A 194 12.15 -10.16 1.37
CA ASP A 194 12.15 -11.40 2.14
C ASP A 194 11.69 -11.18 3.60
N VAL A 195 10.44 -11.52 3.86
CA VAL A 195 9.85 -11.42 5.22
C VAL A 195 10.13 -12.63 6.12
N SER A 196 10.76 -13.67 5.62
CA SER A 196 10.86 -14.98 6.30
C SER A 196 11.47 -14.88 7.71
N LYS A 197 12.41 -13.96 7.91
CA LYS A 197 13.08 -13.74 9.21
C LYS A 197 12.28 -12.83 10.15
N ALA A 198 11.55 -11.86 9.61
CA ALA A 198 10.75 -10.92 10.38
C ALA A 198 9.37 -11.48 10.74
N PHE A 199 8.90 -12.49 10.01
CA PHE A 199 7.53 -12.99 10.08
C PHE A 199 7.03 -13.34 11.48
N PRO A 200 7.80 -14.01 12.37
CA PRO A 200 7.30 -14.29 13.72
C PRO A 200 6.89 -13.03 14.49
N LYS A 201 7.70 -11.98 14.42
CA LYS A 201 7.39 -10.70 15.05
C LYS A 201 6.24 -9.97 14.38
N LEU A 202 6.13 -10.07 13.05
CA LEU A 202 5.03 -9.46 12.30
C LEU A 202 3.67 -10.06 12.66
N LEU A 203 3.61 -11.29 13.14
CA LEU A 203 2.38 -11.91 13.63
C LEU A 203 1.84 -11.22 14.89
N GLU A 204 2.72 -10.66 15.73
CA GLU A 204 2.34 -9.92 16.94
C GLU A 204 1.89 -8.48 16.64
N ALA A 205 2.19 -7.98 15.43
CA ALA A 205 1.87 -6.62 15.01
C ALA A 205 0.37 -6.34 14.96
N LYS A 206 -0.02 -5.08 15.14
CA LYS A 206 -1.41 -4.61 14.98
C LYS A 206 -1.81 -4.47 13.51
N ILE A 207 -1.62 -5.53 12.74
CA ILE A 207 -2.06 -5.69 11.36
C ILE A 207 -2.95 -6.91 11.26
N ALA A 208 -4.01 -6.84 10.48
CA ALA A 208 -4.92 -7.97 10.25
C ALA A 208 -4.46 -8.83 9.06
N VAL A 209 -3.90 -8.18 8.04
CA VAL A 209 -3.47 -8.83 6.81
C VAL A 209 -1.98 -8.57 6.58
N ILE A 210 -1.21 -9.64 6.45
CA ILE A 210 0.21 -9.60 6.08
C ILE A 210 0.30 -9.98 4.61
N SER A 211 0.79 -9.06 3.78
CA SER A 211 0.93 -9.27 2.34
C SER A 211 2.40 -9.38 1.95
N PHE A 212 2.76 -10.38 1.15
CA PHE A 212 4.12 -10.65 0.71
C PHE A 212 4.18 -11.42 -0.61
N ASP A 213 5.27 -11.26 -1.34
CA ASP A 213 5.54 -11.87 -2.63
C ASP A 213 6.15 -13.27 -2.50
N VAL A 214 5.66 -14.24 -3.26
CA VAL A 214 6.24 -15.60 -3.36
C VAL A 214 6.72 -15.96 -4.78
N VAL A 215 6.66 -15.01 -5.69
CA VAL A 215 7.16 -15.15 -7.07
C VAL A 215 8.65 -14.88 -7.08
N ASP A 216 9.06 -13.66 -6.72
CA ASP A 216 10.48 -13.28 -6.68
C ASP A 216 11.17 -13.69 -5.38
N PHE A 217 10.41 -13.83 -4.30
CA PHE A 217 10.89 -14.19 -2.97
C PHE A 217 10.35 -15.55 -2.52
N ALA A 218 10.76 -16.63 -3.22
CA ALA A 218 10.33 -18.00 -2.94
C ALA A 218 10.60 -18.44 -1.48
N GLN A 219 11.63 -17.86 -0.82
CA GLN A 219 11.95 -18.06 0.59
C GLN A 219 10.84 -17.63 1.54
N ASN A 220 9.91 -16.76 1.12
CA ASN A 220 8.73 -16.39 1.89
C ASN A 220 7.80 -17.59 2.16
N LYS A 221 7.94 -18.70 1.44
CA LYS A 221 7.28 -19.97 1.79
C LYS A 221 7.70 -20.51 3.17
N ALA A 222 8.84 -20.09 3.71
CA ALA A 222 9.25 -20.45 5.05
C ALA A 222 8.28 -19.92 6.14
N THR A 223 7.40 -18.96 5.81
CA THR A 223 6.34 -18.48 6.71
C THR A 223 5.31 -19.57 7.06
N LEU A 224 5.16 -20.60 6.22
CA LEU A 224 4.27 -21.74 6.45
C LEU A 224 4.54 -22.49 7.77
N LYS A 225 5.78 -22.49 8.26
CA LYS A 225 6.15 -23.13 9.54
C LYS A 225 5.49 -22.46 10.76
N TYR A 226 4.94 -21.25 10.61
CA TYR A 226 4.31 -20.48 11.68
C TYR A 226 2.77 -20.58 11.69
N LYS A 227 2.20 -21.63 11.09
CA LYS A 227 0.74 -21.77 10.93
C LYS A 227 -0.02 -21.65 12.25
N GLU A 228 0.50 -22.25 13.35
CA GLU A 228 -0.14 -22.19 14.66
C GLU A 228 -0.19 -20.77 15.22
N LEU A 229 0.91 -20.02 15.11
CA LEU A 229 0.96 -18.60 15.51
C LEU A 229 0.05 -17.75 14.64
N PHE A 230 -0.04 -18.08 13.35
CA PHE A 230 -0.91 -17.40 12.41
C PHE A 230 -2.38 -17.53 12.81
N GLU A 231 -2.77 -18.72 13.26
CA GLU A 231 -4.12 -19.00 13.77
C GLU A 231 -4.39 -18.28 15.09
N VAL A 232 -3.46 -18.37 16.06
CA VAL A 232 -3.57 -17.71 17.38
C VAL A 232 -3.74 -16.20 17.24
N HIS A 233 -3.04 -15.57 16.30
CA HIS A 233 -3.12 -14.11 16.06
C HIS A 233 -4.21 -13.72 15.05
N GLU A 234 -5.05 -14.67 14.61
CA GLU A 234 -6.19 -14.42 13.68
C GLU A 234 -5.78 -13.66 12.41
N LYS A 235 -4.59 -13.92 11.86
CA LYS A 235 -4.07 -13.21 10.68
C LYS A 235 -4.66 -13.73 9.38
N VAL A 236 -4.56 -12.90 8.35
CA VAL A 236 -4.82 -13.25 6.95
C VAL A 236 -3.51 -13.09 6.16
N ALA A 237 -3.15 -14.08 5.37
CA ALA A 237 -2.05 -13.98 4.42
C ALA A 237 -2.59 -13.48 3.07
N CYS A 238 -2.06 -12.35 2.59
CA CYS A 238 -2.26 -11.93 1.21
C CYS A 238 -1.02 -12.35 0.40
N VAL A 239 -1.15 -13.43 -0.35
CA VAL A 239 -0.04 -14.07 -1.06
C VAL A 239 0.08 -13.48 -2.47
N GLY A 240 1.16 -12.78 -2.73
CA GLY A 240 1.55 -12.28 -4.04
C GLY A 240 2.01 -13.43 -4.93
N CYS A 241 1.06 -14.17 -5.50
CA CYS A 241 1.32 -15.38 -6.28
C CYS A 241 1.18 -15.21 -7.79
N VAL A 242 0.62 -14.09 -8.26
CA VAL A 242 0.49 -13.78 -9.69
C VAL A 242 1.72 -12.98 -10.13
N ASP A 243 2.46 -13.50 -11.10
CA ASP A 243 3.66 -12.85 -11.63
C ASP A 243 3.29 -11.60 -12.44
N SER A 244 3.40 -10.45 -11.79
CA SER A 244 3.09 -9.15 -12.38
C SER A 244 4.20 -8.58 -13.29
N SER A 245 5.27 -9.31 -13.53
CA SER A 245 6.29 -8.94 -14.52
C SER A 245 5.94 -9.38 -15.94
N LYS A 246 4.95 -10.29 -16.07
CA LYS A 246 4.53 -10.86 -17.34
C LYS A 246 3.27 -10.18 -17.87
N GLU A 247 3.26 -9.90 -19.16
CA GLU A 247 2.09 -9.39 -19.88
C GLU A 247 1.05 -10.48 -20.17
N GLN A 248 1.50 -11.72 -20.29
CA GLN A 248 0.64 -12.87 -20.59
C GLN A 248 0.16 -13.54 -19.31
N PRO A 249 -1.11 -13.91 -19.24
CA PRO A 249 -1.64 -14.66 -18.10
C PRO A 249 -0.87 -15.96 -17.87
N GLU A 250 -0.63 -16.27 -16.62
CA GLU A 250 -0.05 -17.55 -16.21
C GLU A 250 -1.11 -18.64 -16.17
N SER A 251 -0.68 -19.91 -16.22
CA SER A 251 -1.60 -21.04 -16.08
C SER A 251 -2.13 -21.15 -14.63
N ILE A 252 -3.33 -21.69 -14.49
CA ILE A 252 -3.94 -21.93 -13.18
C ILE A 252 -3.07 -22.86 -12.35
N GLU A 253 -2.48 -23.89 -12.95
CA GLU A 253 -1.59 -24.84 -12.27
C GLU A 253 -0.35 -24.17 -11.68
N ALA A 254 0.18 -23.14 -12.36
CA ALA A 254 1.32 -22.36 -11.82
C ALA A 254 0.91 -21.55 -10.58
N LEU A 255 -0.29 -20.98 -10.59
CA LEU A 255 -0.84 -20.26 -9.45
C LEU A 255 -1.15 -21.21 -8.28
N GLU A 256 -1.79 -22.33 -8.54
CA GLU A 256 -2.11 -23.34 -7.53
C GLU A 256 -0.85 -23.89 -6.86
N LYS A 257 0.22 -24.14 -7.61
CA LYS A 257 1.51 -24.57 -7.07
C LYS A 257 2.13 -23.55 -6.10
N ARG A 258 1.85 -22.26 -6.29
CA ARG A 258 2.35 -21.20 -5.41
C ARG A 258 1.47 -20.98 -4.20
N VAL A 259 0.15 -20.91 -4.38
CA VAL A 259 -0.80 -20.58 -3.32
C VAL A 259 -1.31 -21.80 -2.55
N GLY A 260 -1.40 -22.96 -3.17
CA GLY A 260 -1.92 -24.19 -2.55
C GLY A 260 -1.34 -24.50 -1.18
N PRO A 261 -0.01 -24.49 -0.99
CA PRO A 261 0.58 -24.73 0.33
C PRO A 261 0.11 -23.76 1.44
N PHE A 262 -0.24 -22.52 1.08
CA PHE A 262 -0.78 -21.52 2.03
C PHE A 262 -2.24 -21.83 2.37
N ILE A 263 -3.03 -22.24 1.38
CA ILE A 263 -4.42 -22.67 1.58
C ILE A 263 -4.48 -23.90 2.49
N ASP A 264 -3.60 -24.88 2.25
CA ASP A 264 -3.50 -26.09 3.06
C ASP A 264 -3.07 -25.81 4.50
N ALA A 265 -2.19 -24.82 4.69
CA ALA A 265 -1.68 -24.47 6.01
C ALA A 265 -2.62 -23.55 6.79
N PHE A 266 -3.18 -22.53 6.18
CA PHE A 266 -3.90 -21.46 6.86
C PHE A 266 -5.42 -21.51 6.72
N GLY A 267 -5.94 -22.34 5.78
CA GLY A 267 -7.35 -22.36 5.40
C GLY A 267 -7.69 -21.32 4.34
N GLN A 268 -8.64 -21.66 3.47
CA GLN A 268 -9.04 -20.85 2.32
C GLN A 268 -9.58 -19.46 2.73
N GLU A 269 -10.23 -19.35 3.87
CA GLU A 269 -10.81 -18.11 4.39
C GLU A 269 -9.75 -17.11 4.89
N ARG A 270 -8.56 -17.60 5.23
CA ARG A 270 -7.42 -16.78 5.71
C ARG A 270 -6.37 -16.52 4.64
N VAL A 271 -6.64 -16.87 3.39
CA VAL A 271 -5.72 -16.62 2.27
C VAL A 271 -6.39 -15.71 1.26
N TRP A 272 -5.74 -14.59 0.96
CA TRP A 272 -6.02 -13.75 -0.19
C TRP A 272 -4.95 -13.97 -1.24
N ILE A 273 -5.29 -13.76 -2.51
CA ILE A 273 -4.35 -13.81 -3.63
C ILE A 273 -4.19 -12.41 -4.23
N SER A 274 -2.98 -12.10 -4.65
CA SER A 274 -2.66 -10.80 -5.26
C SER A 274 -1.57 -10.94 -6.32
N PRO A 275 -1.39 -9.89 -7.16
CA PRO A 275 -0.16 -9.74 -7.92
C PRO A 275 1.06 -9.71 -6.98
N SER A 276 2.21 -10.16 -7.46
CA SER A 276 3.48 -10.16 -6.71
C SER A 276 4.00 -8.73 -6.49
N LYS A 277 3.76 -7.84 -7.46
CA LYS A 277 4.14 -6.42 -7.43
C LYS A 277 3.02 -5.54 -7.96
N THR A 278 3.25 -4.23 -7.93
CA THR A 278 2.36 -3.23 -8.56
C THR A 278 2.17 -3.51 -10.05
N LEU A 279 0.93 -3.40 -10.52
CA LEU A 279 0.60 -3.50 -11.95
C LEU A 279 0.87 -2.18 -12.71
N ALA A 280 1.21 -1.09 -12.01
CA ALA A 280 1.40 0.23 -12.63
C ALA A 280 2.48 0.28 -13.72
N ASN A 281 3.39 -0.68 -13.74
CA ASN A 281 4.50 -0.76 -14.69
C ASN A 281 4.20 -1.63 -15.91
N LEU A 282 3.04 -2.28 -15.96
CA LEU A 282 2.62 -3.04 -17.13
C LEU A 282 2.29 -2.08 -18.29
N PRO A 283 2.47 -2.52 -19.56
CA PRO A 283 1.99 -1.77 -20.72
C PRO A 283 0.50 -1.47 -20.63
N ARG A 284 0.09 -0.36 -21.23
CA ARG A 284 -1.32 0.09 -21.26
C ARG A 284 -2.11 -0.60 -22.35
#